data_0762937fd4ce372a2489cc990dc623ed
#
_entry.id   0762937fd4ce372a2489cc990dc623ed
#
_cell.length_a   1.000
_cell.length_b   1.000
_cell.length_c   1.000
_cell.angle_alpha   90.00
_cell.angle_beta   90.00
_cell.angle_gamma   90.00
#
_symmetry.space_group_name_H-M   'P 1'
#
loop_
_entity.id
_entity.type
_entity.pdbx_description
1 polymer ?
#
loop_
_entity_poly.entity_id
_entity_poly.type
_entity_poly.pdbx_seq_one_letter_code
_entity_poly.pdbx_strand_id
1 'polypeptide(L)'
;SLRRWGCISMIPVKNEHELEVMRKACKITAAARALAGEMVRPGVTTKQIDKAVYEFILSQGAKPTFLGYGGFPASTCISINEVVIHGIPGNRVLKEGDIVSVDVGATWGGFTGDCAATFACGAISPTAQKLITVTEQSFYEGIKFARQGYRISDIGHAVQTYVESQGFGVVRAFVGHGVGEHLHEEPEVPNFGAPGRGPRMVKGMTLAIEPMVTEGTYDVRVLKDGWTTVTADGKLAAHYENSILITDGEPEILTVTEGL
;
A
#
# COMPACT_ATOMS: atom_id res chain seq x y z
N SER A 1 -6.87 35.67 -23.29
CA SER A 1 -6.50 34.66 -22.27
C SER A 1 -7.42 33.45 -22.42
N LEU A 2 -6.91 32.43 -23.06
CA LEU A 2 -7.59 31.13 -23.18
C LEU A 2 -7.55 30.45 -21.82
N ARG A 3 -8.68 30.42 -21.12
CA ARG A 3 -8.88 29.57 -19.95
C ARG A 3 -8.77 28.12 -20.42
N ARG A 4 -7.70 27.43 -20.03
CA ARG A 4 -7.62 25.98 -20.13
C ARG A 4 -8.74 25.42 -19.24
N TRP A 5 -9.73 24.83 -19.87
CA TRP A 5 -10.66 23.96 -19.20
C TRP A 5 -9.86 22.77 -18.74
N GLY A 6 -9.56 22.71 -17.43
CA GLY A 6 -8.94 21.52 -16.84
C GLY A 6 -9.85 20.34 -17.11
N CYS A 7 -9.30 19.32 -17.73
CA CYS A 7 -9.95 18.02 -17.82
C CYS A 7 -10.24 17.59 -16.39
N ILE A 8 -11.52 17.58 -16.00
CA ILE A 8 -11.92 16.98 -14.71
C ILE A 8 -11.67 15.49 -14.93
N SER A 9 -10.56 14.95 -14.37
CA SER A 9 -10.31 13.52 -14.43
C SER A 9 -11.44 12.85 -13.65
N MET A 10 -12.21 12.02 -14.34
CA MET A 10 -13.32 11.28 -13.73
C MET A 10 -12.76 10.13 -12.91
N ILE A 11 -13.30 9.94 -11.70
CA ILE A 11 -12.99 8.78 -10.87
C ILE A 11 -13.64 7.56 -11.53
N PRO A 12 -12.88 6.51 -11.90
CA PRO A 12 -13.44 5.32 -12.50
C PRO A 12 -14.38 4.58 -11.54
N VAL A 13 -15.50 4.15 -12.06
CA VAL A 13 -16.47 3.27 -11.37
C VAL A 13 -16.52 1.95 -12.13
N LYS A 14 -16.17 0.86 -11.48
CA LYS A 14 -16.06 -0.46 -12.11
C LYS A 14 -17.43 -1.13 -12.18
N ASN A 15 -17.71 -1.78 -13.32
CA ASN A 15 -18.88 -2.64 -13.47
C ASN A 15 -18.60 -4.05 -12.92
N GLU A 16 -19.63 -4.90 -12.87
CA GLU A 16 -19.50 -6.25 -12.29
C GLU A 16 -18.46 -7.12 -12.99
N HIS A 17 -18.36 -7.04 -14.32
CA HIS A 17 -17.36 -7.81 -15.09
C HIS A 17 -15.94 -7.35 -14.75
N GLU A 18 -15.71 -6.05 -14.72
CA GLU A 18 -14.43 -5.46 -14.33
C GLU A 18 -14.04 -5.84 -12.91
N LEU A 19 -15.02 -5.88 -11.99
CA LEU A 19 -14.78 -6.28 -10.60
C LEU A 19 -14.40 -7.76 -10.46
N GLU A 20 -14.97 -8.64 -11.28
CA GLU A 20 -14.58 -10.06 -11.31
C GLU A 20 -13.10 -10.23 -11.69
N VAL A 21 -12.67 -9.51 -12.73
CA VAL A 21 -11.27 -9.51 -13.18
C VAL A 21 -10.36 -8.93 -12.10
N MET A 22 -10.77 -7.81 -11.51
CA MET A 22 -10.01 -7.14 -10.48
C MET A 22 -9.86 -7.98 -9.21
N ARG A 23 -10.92 -8.70 -8.81
CA ARG A 23 -10.83 -9.64 -7.67
C ARG A 23 -9.75 -10.69 -7.88
N LYS A 24 -9.63 -11.20 -9.11
CA LYS A 24 -8.57 -12.17 -9.43
C LYS A 24 -7.18 -11.53 -9.39
N ALA A 25 -7.00 -10.36 -9.97
CA ALA A 25 -5.74 -9.61 -9.90
C ALA A 25 -5.34 -9.36 -8.44
N CYS A 26 -6.29 -8.95 -7.61
CA CYS A 26 -6.06 -8.68 -6.19
C CYS A 26 -5.72 -9.94 -5.37
N LYS A 27 -6.34 -11.07 -5.67
CA LYS A 27 -6.00 -12.36 -5.01
C LYS A 27 -4.57 -12.78 -5.32
N ILE A 28 -4.15 -12.65 -6.57
CA ILE A 28 -2.75 -12.92 -6.98
C ILE A 28 -1.80 -11.99 -6.23
N THR A 29 -2.14 -10.72 -6.14
CA THR A 29 -1.35 -9.71 -5.43
C THR A 29 -1.22 -10.05 -3.93
N ALA A 30 -2.31 -10.42 -3.29
CA ALA A 30 -2.33 -10.81 -1.88
C ALA A 30 -1.51 -12.08 -1.62
N ALA A 31 -1.60 -13.06 -2.52
CA ALA A 31 -0.80 -14.28 -2.42
C ALA A 31 0.70 -14.00 -2.59
N ALA A 32 1.06 -13.08 -3.47
CA ALA A 32 2.44 -12.63 -3.64
C ALA A 32 2.98 -11.95 -2.36
N ARG A 33 2.16 -11.10 -1.73
CA ARG A 33 2.51 -10.49 -0.45
C ARG A 33 2.70 -11.54 0.64
N ALA A 34 1.83 -12.54 0.73
CA ALA A 34 1.93 -13.62 1.69
C ALA A 34 3.21 -14.45 1.48
N LEU A 35 3.54 -14.77 0.23
CA LEU A 35 4.79 -15.45 -0.13
C LEU A 35 6.01 -14.66 0.34
N ALA A 36 6.03 -13.36 0.06
CA ALA A 36 7.12 -12.50 0.51
C ALA A 36 7.27 -12.50 2.03
N GLY A 37 6.15 -12.43 2.76
CA GLY A 37 6.15 -12.47 4.22
C GLY A 37 6.71 -13.76 4.79
N GLU A 38 6.40 -14.91 4.19
CA GLU A 38 6.94 -16.22 4.59
C GLU A 38 8.46 -16.30 4.40
N MET A 39 9.01 -15.54 3.48
CA MET A 39 10.45 -15.50 3.20
C MET A 39 11.22 -14.56 4.10
N VAL A 40 10.55 -13.69 4.85
CA VAL A 40 11.23 -12.74 5.76
C VAL A 40 11.78 -13.48 6.96
N ARG A 41 13.08 -13.73 6.91
CA ARG A 41 13.84 -14.37 7.99
C ARG A 41 15.32 -13.98 7.89
N PRO A 42 16.08 -14.07 8.99
CA PRO A 42 17.51 -13.75 8.96
C PRO A 42 18.26 -14.58 7.90
N GLY A 43 19.17 -13.93 7.18
CA GLY A 43 20.00 -14.56 6.17
C GLY A 43 19.47 -14.51 4.74
N VAL A 44 18.20 -14.15 4.55
CA VAL A 44 17.60 -13.96 3.21
C VAL A 44 17.93 -12.57 2.69
N THR A 45 18.26 -12.46 1.40
CA THR A 45 18.44 -11.14 0.76
C THR A 45 17.12 -10.62 0.23
N THR A 46 16.99 -9.31 0.13
CA THR A 46 15.78 -8.69 -0.46
C THR A 46 15.62 -9.07 -1.93
N LYS A 47 16.72 -9.27 -2.64
CA LYS A 47 16.71 -9.75 -4.04
C LYS A 47 16.12 -11.15 -4.18
N GLN A 48 16.37 -12.04 -3.23
CA GLN A 48 15.80 -13.39 -3.22
C GLN A 48 14.28 -13.34 -3.08
N ILE A 49 13.77 -12.46 -2.21
CA ILE A 49 12.33 -12.26 -2.04
C ILE A 49 11.72 -11.70 -3.32
N ASP A 50 12.34 -10.68 -3.90
CA ASP A 50 11.88 -10.07 -5.16
C ASP A 50 11.80 -11.11 -6.30
N LYS A 51 12.82 -11.92 -6.45
CA LYS A 51 12.87 -12.98 -7.47
C LYS A 51 11.73 -13.98 -7.29
N ALA A 52 11.49 -14.44 -6.07
CA ALA A 52 10.42 -15.39 -5.78
C ALA A 52 9.04 -14.80 -6.08
N VAL A 53 8.81 -13.53 -5.74
CA VAL A 53 7.56 -12.83 -6.04
C VAL A 53 7.39 -12.64 -7.56
N TYR A 54 8.44 -12.26 -8.26
CA TYR A 54 8.43 -12.15 -9.71
C TYR A 54 8.01 -13.46 -10.38
N GLU A 55 8.66 -14.55 -10.02
CA GLU A 55 8.38 -15.88 -10.58
C GLU A 55 6.95 -16.34 -10.25
N PHE A 56 6.48 -16.07 -9.03
CA PHE A 56 5.12 -16.41 -8.62
C PHE A 56 4.09 -15.65 -9.44
N ILE A 57 4.23 -14.33 -9.60
CA ILE A 57 3.29 -13.51 -10.37
C ILE A 57 3.21 -14.01 -11.81
N LEU A 58 4.35 -14.29 -12.45
CA LEU A 58 4.38 -14.85 -13.79
C LEU A 58 3.70 -16.22 -13.87
N SER A 59 3.88 -17.07 -12.85
CA SER A 59 3.25 -18.40 -12.80
C SER A 59 1.72 -18.34 -12.76
N GLN A 60 1.16 -17.23 -12.29
CA GLN A 60 -0.29 -16.99 -12.24
C GLN A 60 -0.85 -16.39 -13.53
N GLY A 61 -0.02 -16.22 -14.55
CA GLY A 61 -0.43 -15.56 -15.80
C GLY A 61 -0.61 -14.04 -15.66
N ALA A 62 -0.01 -13.46 -14.64
CA ALA A 62 -0.06 -12.02 -14.35
C ALA A 62 1.26 -11.33 -14.67
N LYS A 63 1.26 -10.01 -14.62
CA LYS A 63 2.45 -9.17 -14.77
C LYS A 63 2.82 -8.56 -13.42
N PRO A 64 4.13 -8.50 -13.08
CA PRO A 64 4.60 -7.71 -11.95
C PRO A 64 4.47 -6.22 -12.30
N THR A 65 3.47 -5.56 -11.73
CA THR A 65 3.09 -4.20 -12.12
C THR A 65 4.19 -3.18 -11.90
N PHE A 66 4.95 -3.31 -10.80
CA PHE A 66 5.97 -2.33 -10.43
C PHE A 66 7.20 -2.36 -11.34
N LEU A 67 7.50 -3.53 -11.93
CA LEU A 67 8.69 -3.68 -12.77
C LEU A 67 8.59 -2.80 -14.01
N GLY A 68 9.46 -1.80 -14.09
CA GLY A 68 9.49 -0.82 -15.17
C GLY A 68 8.50 0.35 -15.00
N TYR A 69 7.65 0.34 -14.00
CA TYR A 69 6.71 1.43 -13.74
C TYR A 69 7.48 2.70 -13.32
N GLY A 70 7.39 3.74 -14.14
CA GLY A 70 8.20 4.95 -13.91
C GLY A 70 9.71 4.69 -13.88
N GLY A 71 10.18 3.56 -14.43
CA GLY A 71 11.57 3.13 -14.42
C GLY A 71 11.96 2.33 -13.16
N PHE A 72 11.00 1.95 -12.30
CA PHE A 72 11.32 1.16 -11.11
C PHE A 72 11.94 -0.20 -11.50
N PRO A 73 13.09 -0.60 -10.88
CA PRO A 73 13.89 -1.71 -11.40
C PRO A 73 13.52 -3.10 -10.86
N ALA A 74 12.45 -3.24 -10.07
CA ALA A 74 12.11 -4.49 -9.39
C ALA A 74 10.60 -4.76 -9.40
N SER A 75 10.20 -5.97 -8.99
CA SER A 75 8.80 -6.39 -8.91
C SER A 75 8.16 -6.05 -7.57
N THR A 76 8.96 -5.78 -6.55
CA THR A 76 8.52 -5.42 -5.20
C THR A 76 9.25 -4.17 -4.73
N CYS A 77 8.62 -3.43 -3.82
CA CYS A 77 9.33 -2.50 -2.96
C CYS A 77 9.56 -3.19 -1.63
N ILE A 78 10.82 -3.29 -1.19
CA ILE A 78 11.18 -3.89 0.08
C ILE A 78 11.90 -2.85 0.92
N SER A 79 11.23 -2.40 1.96
CA SER A 79 11.62 -1.24 2.76
C SER A 79 11.89 -1.69 4.20
N ILE A 80 13.12 -1.49 4.66
CA ILE A 80 13.61 -2.03 5.93
C ILE A 80 13.81 -0.91 6.94
N ASN A 81 13.28 -1.07 8.15
CA ASN A 81 13.49 -0.19 9.31
C ASN A 81 13.10 1.28 9.04
N GLU A 82 14.06 2.18 8.89
CA GLU A 82 13.84 3.61 8.61
C GLU A 82 13.39 3.90 7.17
N VAL A 83 13.44 2.92 6.29
CA VAL A 83 12.90 3.05 4.93
C VAL A 83 11.39 2.93 5.00
N VAL A 84 10.70 3.98 4.58
CA VAL A 84 9.24 4.06 4.63
C VAL A 84 8.61 3.28 3.49
N ILE A 85 9.01 3.62 2.26
CA ILE A 85 8.51 3.03 1.01
C ILE A 85 9.59 3.06 -0.06
N HIS A 86 9.32 2.37 -1.16
CA HIS A 86 10.10 2.36 -2.41
C HIS A 86 11.54 1.86 -2.23
N GLY A 87 11.81 1.07 -1.20
CA GLY A 87 13.09 0.38 -1.07
C GLY A 87 13.33 -0.55 -2.25
N ILE A 88 14.52 -0.44 -2.86
CA ILE A 88 14.88 -1.25 -4.03
C ILE A 88 15.50 -2.57 -3.56
N PRO A 89 14.95 -3.73 -3.95
CA PRO A 89 15.55 -5.03 -3.66
C PRO A 89 16.99 -5.15 -4.19
N GLY A 90 17.84 -5.75 -3.38
CA GLY A 90 19.26 -5.91 -3.70
C GLY A 90 19.94 -6.94 -2.82
N ASN A 91 21.23 -6.73 -2.58
CA ASN A 91 22.08 -7.66 -1.85
C ASN A 91 21.98 -7.53 -0.32
N ARG A 92 21.10 -6.66 0.19
CA ARG A 92 20.86 -6.49 1.63
C ARG A 92 20.37 -7.79 2.24
N VAL A 93 21.14 -8.33 3.19
CA VAL A 93 20.79 -9.51 3.97
C VAL A 93 19.92 -9.08 5.16
N LEU A 94 18.78 -9.72 5.33
CA LEU A 94 17.88 -9.48 6.47
C LEU A 94 18.55 -10.01 7.75
N LYS A 95 18.39 -9.26 8.83
CA LYS A 95 18.92 -9.58 10.15
C LYS A 95 17.79 -9.71 11.15
N GLU A 96 18.00 -10.51 12.16
CA GLU A 96 17.09 -10.55 13.29
C GLU A 96 16.89 -9.16 13.90
N GLY A 97 15.65 -8.78 14.13
CA GLY A 97 15.29 -7.46 14.62
C GLY A 97 14.85 -6.48 13.53
N ASP A 98 15.09 -6.77 12.26
CA ASP A 98 14.60 -5.95 11.16
C ASP A 98 13.07 -6.03 11.06
N ILE A 99 12.45 -4.91 10.72
CA ILE A 99 11.05 -4.90 10.24
C ILE A 99 11.07 -4.59 8.75
N VAL A 100 10.29 -5.33 7.98
CA VAL A 100 10.39 -5.36 6.52
C VAL A 100 9.03 -5.12 5.91
N SER A 101 8.85 -3.94 5.32
CA SER A 101 7.65 -3.61 4.54
C SER A 101 7.81 -4.12 3.13
N VAL A 102 6.88 -4.94 2.67
CA VAL A 102 6.84 -5.46 1.30
C VAL A 102 5.59 -4.92 0.62
N ASP A 103 5.78 -4.26 -0.50
CA ASP A 103 4.74 -3.68 -1.34
C ASP A 103 4.76 -4.40 -2.70
N VAL A 104 3.61 -4.87 -3.13
CA VAL A 104 3.45 -5.71 -4.33
C VAL A 104 2.27 -5.24 -5.16
N GLY A 105 2.46 -5.23 -6.47
CA GLY A 105 1.38 -5.05 -7.44
C GLY A 105 1.40 -6.14 -8.49
N ALA A 106 0.25 -6.63 -8.89
CA ALA A 106 0.10 -7.60 -9.98
C ALA A 106 -1.04 -7.18 -10.90
N THR A 107 -0.81 -7.28 -12.20
CA THR A 107 -1.80 -6.99 -13.23
C THR A 107 -2.23 -8.27 -13.91
N TRP A 108 -3.53 -8.55 -13.89
CA TRP A 108 -4.14 -9.68 -14.56
C TRP A 108 -5.38 -9.24 -15.31
N GLY A 109 -5.52 -9.68 -16.55
CA GLY A 109 -6.69 -9.33 -17.35
C GLY A 109 -6.87 -7.84 -17.59
N GLY A 110 -5.80 -7.06 -17.51
CA GLY A 110 -5.83 -5.61 -17.67
C GLY A 110 -6.17 -4.82 -16.41
N PHE A 111 -6.33 -5.47 -15.26
CA PHE A 111 -6.60 -4.81 -13.96
C PHE A 111 -5.49 -5.11 -12.95
N THR A 112 -5.31 -4.17 -12.04
CA THR A 112 -4.19 -4.17 -11.10
C THR A 112 -4.68 -4.29 -9.66
N GLY A 113 -4.02 -5.19 -8.91
CA GLY A 113 -4.09 -5.21 -7.44
C GLY A 113 -2.84 -4.59 -6.85
N ASP A 114 -2.98 -3.99 -5.68
CA ASP A 114 -1.91 -3.31 -4.94
C ASP A 114 -2.08 -3.57 -3.46
N CYS A 115 -1.05 -4.06 -2.79
CA CYS A 115 -1.09 -4.29 -1.35
C CYS A 115 0.31 -4.30 -0.74
N ALA A 116 0.37 -4.02 0.57
CA ALA A 116 1.60 -4.03 1.33
C ALA A 116 1.36 -4.51 2.77
N ALA A 117 2.39 -5.02 3.39
CA ALA A 117 2.41 -5.31 4.82
C ALA A 117 3.83 -5.24 5.36
N THR A 118 3.95 -5.09 6.67
CA THR A 118 5.25 -5.05 7.36
C THR A 118 5.41 -6.32 8.19
N PHE A 119 6.52 -7.00 7.98
CA PHE A 119 6.82 -8.30 8.59
C PHE A 119 8.02 -8.20 9.53
N ALA A 120 7.93 -8.92 10.66
CA ALA A 120 9.05 -9.04 11.59
C ALA A 120 10.07 -10.04 11.07
N CYS A 121 11.35 -9.68 11.11
CA CYS A 121 12.45 -10.61 10.81
C CYS A 121 12.99 -11.16 12.14
N GLY A 122 12.57 -12.37 12.51
CA GLY A 122 12.90 -12.93 13.81
C GLY A 122 12.26 -12.15 14.97
N ALA A 123 12.95 -12.11 16.10
CA ALA A 123 12.51 -11.36 17.28
C ALA A 123 12.77 -9.86 17.06
N ILE A 124 11.75 -9.04 17.28
CA ILE A 124 11.83 -7.58 17.13
C ILE A 124 11.53 -6.89 18.47
N SER A 125 11.89 -5.59 18.55
CA SER A 125 11.64 -4.80 19.77
C SER A 125 10.15 -4.62 20.03
N PRO A 126 9.74 -4.37 21.30
CA PRO A 126 8.34 -4.04 21.62
C PRO A 126 7.82 -2.83 20.86
N THR A 127 8.64 -1.81 20.67
CA THR A 127 8.27 -0.61 19.89
C THR A 127 8.04 -0.96 18.42
N ALA A 128 8.90 -1.77 17.80
CA ALA A 128 8.74 -2.23 16.43
C ALA A 128 7.45 -3.05 16.28
N GLN A 129 7.16 -3.95 17.20
CA GLN A 129 5.93 -4.74 17.19
C GLN A 129 4.69 -3.85 17.32
N LYS A 130 4.72 -2.88 18.21
CA LYS A 130 3.62 -1.91 18.37
C LYS A 130 3.41 -1.12 17.07
N LEU A 131 4.51 -0.68 16.44
CA LEU A 131 4.43 0.07 15.18
C LEU A 131 3.74 -0.76 14.09
N ILE A 132 4.13 -2.02 13.91
CA ILE A 132 3.50 -2.92 12.93
C ILE A 132 2.02 -3.07 13.22
N THR A 133 1.66 -3.36 14.47
CA THR A 133 0.27 -3.58 14.89
C THR A 133 -0.59 -2.34 14.70
N VAL A 134 -0.09 -1.17 15.10
CA VAL A 134 -0.81 0.11 14.95
C VAL A 134 -0.98 0.47 13.48
N THR A 135 0.03 0.24 12.66
CA THR A 135 -0.04 0.52 11.22
C THR A 135 -1.13 -0.31 10.55
N GLU A 136 -1.17 -1.60 10.80
CA GLU A 136 -2.22 -2.49 10.30
C GLU A 136 -3.60 -2.06 10.82
N GLN A 137 -3.73 -1.82 12.12
CA GLN A 137 -5.01 -1.41 12.72
C GLN A 137 -5.49 -0.06 12.18
N SER A 138 -4.59 0.85 11.86
CA SER A 138 -4.96 2.16 11.31
C SER A 138 -5.70 2.04 9.97
N PHE A 139 -5.34 1.05 9.15
CA PHE A 139 -6.07 0.73 7.93
C PHE A 139 -7.53 0.36 8.26
N TYR A 140 -7.75 -0.52 9.24
CA TYR A 140 -9.10 -0.93 9.62
C TYR A 140 -9.91 0.20 10.24
N GLU A 141 -9.27 1.09 11.00
CA GLU A 141 -9.94 2.30 11.50
C GLU A 141 -10.37 3.22 10.35
N GLY A 142 -9.51 3.39 9.35
CA GLY A 142 -9.81 4.20 8.17
C GLY A 142 -10.98 3.66 7.36
N ILE A 143 -11.00 2.36 7.07
CA ILE A 143 -12.02 1.77 6.20
C ILE A 143 -13.41 1.68 6.84
N LYS A 144 -13.55 1.92 8.12
CA LYS A 144 -14.88 2.11 8.75
C LYS A 144 -15.67 3.22 8.05
N PHE A 145 -14.99 4.19 7.46
CA PHE A 145 -15.55 5.31 6.72
C PHE A 145 -15.51 5.13 5.20
N ALA A 146 -15.03 4.00 4.69
CA ALA A 146 -14.96 3.72 3.27
C ALA A 146 -16.33 3.21 2.76
N ARG A 147 -17.31 4.09 2.79
CA ARG A 147 -18.71 3.79 2.49
C ARG A 147 -19.34 4.89 1.66
N GLN A 148 -20.37 4.56 0.90
CA GLN A 148 -21.18 5.55 0.22
C GLN A 148 -21.67 6.63 1.18
N GLY A 149 -21.67 7.87 0.71
CA GLY A 149 -22.09 9.03 1.48
C GLY A 149 -20.97 9.70 2.28
N TYR A 150 -19.91 8.99 2.62
CA TYR A 150 -18.71 9.61 3.19
C TYR A 150 -17.82 10.18 2.08
N ARG A 151 -16.92 11.06 2.49
CA ARG A 151 -15.94 11.66 1.59
C ARG A 151 -14.57 11.03 1.80
N ILE A 152 -13.72 11.12 0.81
CA ILE A 152 -12.38 10.53 0.82
C ILE A 152 -11.59 10.92 2.07
N SER A 153 -11.65 12.19 2.50
CA SER A 153 -10.89 12.64 3.67
C SER A 153 -11.38 12.08 5.01
N ASP A 154 -12.57 11.49 5.05
CA ASP A 154 -13.06 10.82 6.26
C ASP A 154 -12.19 9.61 6.60
N ILE A 155 -11.66 8.92 5.59
CA ILE A 155 -10.73 7.80 5.75
C ILE A 155 -9.43 8.30 6.40
N GLY A 156 -8.80 9.32 5.80
CA GLY A 156 -7.52 9.84 6.30
C GLY A 156 -7.61 10.45 7.68
N HIS A 157 -8.71 11.13 7.98
CA HIS A 157 -8.94 11.67 9.32
C HIS A 157 -8.98 10.55 10.39
N ALA A 158 -9.67 9.45 10.10
CA ALA A 158 -9.75 8.31 11.02
C ALA A 158 -8.38 7.64 11.21
N VAL A 159 -7.62 7.46 10.11
CA VAL A 159 -6.26 6.91 10.18
C VAL A 159 -5.38 7.78 11.07
N GLN A 160 -5.32 9.07 10.79
CA GLN A 160 -4.49 10.01 11.54
C GLN A 160 -4.87 10.06 13.03
N THR A 161 -6.15 10.16 13.34
CA THR A 161 -6.64 10.20 14.70
C THR A 161 -6.19 8.97 15.50
N TYR A 162 -6.33 7.79 14.91
CA TYR A 162 -5.92 6.55 15.57
C TYR A 162 -4.39 6.49 15.76
N VAL A 163 -3.63 6.74 14.70
CA VAL A 163 -2.16 6.66 14.74
C VAL A 163 -1.57 7.61 15.76
N GLU A 164 -2.03 8.87 15.75
CA GLU A 164 -1.53 9.88 16.70
C GLU A 164 -1.94 9.58 18.14
N SER A 165 -3.10 8.96 18.36
CA SER A 165 -3.52 8.50 19.69
C SER A 165 -2.58 7.43 20.26
N GLN A 166 -1.88 6.70 19.41
CA GLN A 166 -0.89 5.69 19.77
C GLN A 166 0.53 6.23 19.92
N GLY A 167 0.73 7.54 19.72
CA GLY A 167 2.01 8.20 19.87
C GLY A 167 2.92 8.13 18.64
N PHE A 168 2.36 7.80 17.47
CA PHE A 168 3.08 7.69 16.21
C PHE A 168 2.71 8.80 15.23
N GLY A 169 3.49 8.93 14.14
CA GLY A 169 3.24 9.88 13.07
C GLY A 169 2.69 9.21 11.81
N VAL A 170 1.98 9.99 11.00
CA VAL A 170 1.47 9.57 9.68
C VAL A 170 2.19 10.35 8.61
N VAL A 171 2.77 9.64 7.65
CA VAL A 171 3.44 10.23 6.49
C VAL A 171 2.42 10.99 5.64
N ARG A 172 2.79 12.20 5.22
CA ARG A 172 1.92 13.11 4.43
C ARG A 172 2.38 13.28 2.99
N ALA A 173 3.65 13.06 2.73
CA ALA A 173 4.24 13.23 1.40
C ALA A 173 3.73 12.19 0.37
N PHE A 174 3.23 11.06 0.83
CA PHE A 174 2.69 9.99 0.01
C PHE A 174 1.31 9.58 0.52
N VAL A 175 0.45 9.22 -0.41
CA VAL A 175 -0.98 8.98 -0.15
C VAL A 175 -1.47 7.74 -0.88
N GLY A 176 -2.61 7.21 -0.46
CA GLY A 176 -3.34 6.21 -1.21
C GLY A 176 -3.96 6.78 -2.48
N HIS A 177 -4.58 5.93 -3.26
CA HIS A 177 -5.03 6.29 -4.61
C HIS A 177 -6.15 5.35 -5.11
N GLY A 178 -6.83 5.73 -6.16
CA GLY A 178 -7.63 4.81 -6.95
C GLY A 178 -6.73 3.76 -7.61
N VAL A 179 -7.25 2.59 -7.85
CA VAL A 179 -6.54 1.48 -8.51
C VAL A 179 -7.51 0.69 -9.38
N GLY A 180 -7.06 0.26 -10.56
CA GLY A 180 -7.90 -0.48 -11.50
C GLY A 180 -7.15 -0.85 -12.76
N GLU A 181 -7.55 -0.30 -13.91
CA GLU A 181 -6.81 -0.49 -15.17
C GLU A 181 -5.38 0.06 -15.08
N HIS A 182 -5.20 1.09 -14.26
CA HIS A 182 -3.91 1.67 -13.96
C HIS A 182 -3.56 1.44 -12.49
N LEU A 183 -2.27 1.37 -12.18
CA LEU A 183 -1.80 1.26 -10.81
C LEU A 183 -2.25 2.47 -9.98
N HIS A 184 -2.13 3.67 -10.54
CA HIS A 184 -2.58 4.90 -9.91
C HIS A 184 -3.69 5.54 -10.73
N GLU A 185 -4.86 5.61 -10.13
CA GLU A 185 -6.05 6.30 -10.67
C GLU A 185 -6.52 7.36 -9.67
N GLU A 186 -7.39 8.27 -10.14
CA GLU A 186 -8.10 9.15 -9.22
C GLU A 186 -9.07 8.32 -8.32
N PRO A 187 -9.33 8.77 -7.09
CA PRO A 187 -8.79 9.96 -6.44
C PRO A 187 -7.53 9.68 -5.64
N GLU A 188 -6.81 10.73 -5.23
CA GLU A 188 -5.86 10.60 -4.13
C GLU A 188 -6.60 10.32 -2.83
N VAL A 189 -6.02 9.48 -1.96
CA VAL A 189 -6.59 9.10 -0.66
C VAL A 189 -5.56 9.35 0.44
N PRO A 190 -5.45 10.59 0.95
CA PRO A 190 -4.53 10.88 2.04
C PRO A 190 -4.85 10.07 3.30
N ASN A 191 -3.80 9.80 4.08
CA ASN A 191 -3.92 9.12 5.38
C ASN A 191 -4.01 10.12 6.54
N PHE A 192 -4.33 11.35 6.26
CA PHE A 192 -4.41 12.47 7.21
C PHE A 192 -5.41 13.51 6.71
N GLY A 193 -5.72 14.47 7.56
CA GLY A 193 -6.48 15.65 7.19
C GLY A 193 -7.79 15.83 7.95
N ALA A 194 -8.49 16.92 7.64
CA ALA A 194 -9.80 17.21 8.21
C ALA A 194 -10.88 16.30 7.59
N PRO A 195 -11.92 15.91 8.35
CA PRO A 195 -13.00 15.11 7.82
C PRO A 195 -13.89 15.90 6.86
N GLY A 196 -14.70 15.20 6.07
CA GLY A 196 -15.74 15.81 5.24
C GLY A 196 -15.25 16.55 4.02
N ARG A 197 -14.08 16.22 3.48
CA ARG A 197 -13.47 16.86 2.30
C ARG A 197 -13.26 15.85 1.18
N GLY A 198 -13.08 16.38 -0.02
CA GLY A 198 -12.80 15.60 -1.23
C GLY A 198 -14.06 14.96 -1.84
N PRO A 199 -13.85 14.09 -2.84
CA PRO A 199 -14.96 13.42 -3.52
C PRO A 199 -15.78 12.55 -2.58
N ARG A 200 -17.08 12.42 -2.89
CA ARG A 200 -17.94 11.42 -2.23
C ARG A 200 -17.61 10.04 -2.78
N MET A 201 -17.58 9.07 -1.88
CA MET A 201 -17.40 7.67 -2.29
C MET A 201 -18.72 7.10 -2.81
N VAL A 202 -18.64 6.39 -3.92
CA VAL A 202 -19.80 5.71 -4.54
C VAL A 202 -19.45 4.26 -4.82
N LYS A 203 -20.48 3.41 -4.81
CA LYS A 203 -20.38 1.98 -5.15
C LYS A 203 -19.63 1.79 -6.47
N GLY A 204 -18.71 0.84 -6.50
CA GLY A 204 -17.92 0.52 -7.69
C GLY A 204 -16.57 1.23 -7.74
N MET A 205 -16.29 2.18 -6.86
CA MET A 205 -14.95 2.74 -6.70
C MET A 205 -14.03 1.70 -6.08
N THR A 206 -12.79 1.60 -6.60
CA THR A 206 -11.73 0.74 -6.06
C THR A 206 -10.55 1.60 -5.67
N LEU A 207 -10.10 1.44 -4.42
CA LEU A 207 -9.13 2.33 -3.79
C LEU A 207 -8.03 1.51 -3.13
N ALA A 208 -6.78 1.99 -3.24
CA ALA A 208 -5.68 1.53 -2.43
C ALA A 208 -5.58 2.43 -1.19
N ILE A 209 -5.83 1.86 -0.04
CA ILE A 209 -5.72 2.54 1.26
C ILE A 209 -4.43 2.05 1.89
N GLU A 210 -3.49 2.97 2.16
CA GLU A 210 -2.10 2.60 2.46
C GLU A 210 -1.43 3.46 3.53
N PRO A 211 -1.83 3.37 4.79
CA PRO A 211 -1.15 4.10 5.85
C PRO A 211 0.34 3.79 5.92
N MET A 212 1.15 4.83 5.95
CA MET A 212 2.57 4.80 6.24
C MET A 212 2.78 5.51 7.57
N VAL A 213 3.25 4.75 8.56
CA VAL A 213 3.30 5.19 9.97
C VAL A 213 4.73 5.23 10.44
N THR A 214 5.08 6.27 11.18
CA THR A 214 6.44 6.50 11.68
C THR A 214 6.48 6.46 13.20
N GLU A 215 7.58 5.92 13.73
CA GLU A 215 7.86 5.94 15.17
C GLU A 215 8.04 7.37 15.69
N GLY A 216 8.68 8.22 14.89
CA GLY A 216 8.98 9.61 15.24
C GLY A 216 8.26 10.61 14.36
N THR A 217 9.05 11.52 13.74
CA THR A 217 8.49 12.53 12.84
C THR A 217 7.85 11.90 11.59
N TYR A 218 6.80 12.50 11.09
CA TYR A 218 6.18 12.11 9.81
C TYR A 218 6.96 12.63 8.59
N ASP A 219 7.99 13.45 8.78
CA ASP A 219 8.78 13.97 7.68
C ASP A 219 9.66 12.88 7.07
N VAL A 220 9.77 12.92 5.76
CA VAL A 220 10.53 11.94 4.98
C VAL A 220 11.44 12.67 3.99
N ARG A 221 12.44 11.94 3.47
CA ARG A 221 13.28 12.40 2.37
C ARG A 221 13.58 11.27 1.40
N VAL A 222 13.66 11.60 0.13
CA VAL A 222 13.99 10.68 -0.94
C VAL A 222 15.51 10.66 -1.13
N LEU A 223 16.10 9.48 -1.20
CA LEU A 223 17.53 9.31 -1.40
C LEU A 223 17.93 9.59 -2.86
N LYS A 224 19.25 9.55 -3.13
CA LYS A 224 19.81 9.89 -4.44
C LYS A 224 19.37 8.97 -5.58
N ASP A 225 18.95 7.74 -5.26
CA ASP A 225 18.43 6.80 -6.27
C ASP A 225 17.07 7.25 -6.85
N GLY A 226 16.45 8.26 -6.25
CA GLY A 226 15.16 8.79 -6.70
C GLY A 226 13.95 7.99 -6.23
N TRP A 227 14.15 6.90 -5.49
CA TRP A 227 13.09 5.98 -5.05
C TRP A 227 13.06 5.77 -3.54
N THR A 228 14.16 5.32 -2.96
CA THR A 228 14.25 4.98 -1.54
C THR A 228 13.88 6.19 -0.68
N THR A 229 12.80 6.05 0.09
CA THR A 229 12.27 7.11 0.93
C THR A 229 12.46 6.73 2.39
N VAL A 230 13.14 7.57 3.15
CA VAL A 230 13.49 7.31 4.55
C VAL A 230 12.85 8.35 5.48
N THR A 231 12.67 7.97 6.75
CA THR A 231 12.27 8.92 7.79
C THR A 231 13.36 9.96 7.99
N ALA A 232 12.97 11.22 8.19
CA ALA A 232 13.92 12.31 8.36
C ALA A 232 14.76 12.17 9.65
N ASP A 233 14.22 11.52 10.68
CA ASP A 233 14.88 11.31 11.97
C ASP A 233 15.60 9.96 12.11
N GLY A 234 15.53 9.10 11.10
CA GLY A 234 16.15 7.77 11.12
C GLY A 234 15.42 6.73 11.98
N LYS A 235 14.28 7.07 12.55
CA LYS A 235 13.47 6.13 13.34
C LYS A 235 12.66 5.20 12.43
N LEU A 236 12.03 4.18 13.01
CA LEU A 236 11.34 3.14 12.27
C LEU A 236 10.08 3.66 11.55
N ALA A 237 9.75 2.99 10.46
CA ALA A 237 8.49 3.17 9.73
C ALA A 237 7.89 1.83 9.38
N ALA A 238 6.57 1.78 9.23
CA ALA A 238 5.82 0.63 8.77
C ALA A 238 4.78 1.05 7.74
N HIS A 239 4.38 0.11 6.89
CA HIS A 239 3.43 0.32 5.81
C HIS A 239 2.43 -0.85 5.79
N TYR A 240 1.17 -0.55 5.62
CA TYR A 240 0.12 -1.54 5.42
C TYR A 240 -0.86 -1.02 4.38
N GLU A 241 -1.22 -1.88 3.44
CA GLU A 241 -2.06 -1.49 2.31
C GLU A 241 -2.93 -2.64 1.85
N ASN A 242 -4.18 -2.33 1.52
CA ASN A 242 -5.05 -3.18 0.73
C ASN A 242 -5.79 -2.38 -0.33
N SER A 243 -6.09 -3.06 -1.44
CA SER A 243 -7.07 -2.59 -2.42
C SER A 243 -8.46 -2.98 -1.94
N ILE A 244 -9.38 -2.00 -1.94
CA ILE A 244 -10.75 -2.18 -1.47
C ILE A 244 -11.76 -1.76 -2.53
N LEU A 245 -12.98 -2.26 -2.39
CA LEU A 245 -14.14 -1.88 -3.19
C LEU A 245 -15.17 -1.18 -2.31
N ILE A 246 -15.66 -0.02 -2.75
CA ILE A 246 -16.81 0.64 -2.15
C ILE A 246 -18.07 -0.08 -2.62
N THR A 247 -18.87 -0.55 -1.66
CA THR A 247 -20.12 -1.31 -1.90
C THR A 247 -21.34 -0.52 -1.44
N ASP A 248 -22.49 -1.17 -1.42
CA ASP A 248 -23.71 -0.60 -0.82
C ASP A 248 -23.65 -0.54 0.71
N GLY A 249 -22.74 -1.30 1.34
CA GLY A 249 -22.59 -1.39 2.78
C GLY A 249 -21.13 -1.26 3.19
N GLU A 250 -20.64 -2.26 3.90
CA GLU A 250 -19.23 -2.31 4.29
C GLU A 250 -18.30 -2.47 3.09
N PRO A 251 -17.11 -1.87 3.10
CA PRO A 251 -16.17 -2.06 2.00
C PRO A 251 -15.72 -3.52 1.91
N GLU A 252 -15.49 -3.98 0.68
CA GLU A 252 -14.89 -5.29 0.44
C GLU A 252 -13.38 -5.14 0.31
N ILE A 253 -12.62 -5.89 1.10
CA ILE A 253 -11.17 -5.96 0.93
C ILE A 253 -10.89 -6.95 -0.20
N LEU A 254 -10.29 -6.47 -1.29
CA LEU A 254 -10.05 -7.28 -2.49
C LEU A 254 -8.75 -8.09 -2.40
N THR A 255 -7.73 -7.56 -1.72
CA THR A 255 -6.42 -8.19 -1.59
C THR A 255 -6.41 -9.20 -0.44
N VAL A 256 -7.14 -10.28 -0.64
CA VAL A 256 -7.26 -11.42 0.28
C VAL A 256 -6.85 -12.71 -0.44
N THR A 257 -6.31 -13.67 0.30
CA THR A 257 -5.82 -14.93 -0.26
C THR A 257 -6.87 -16.02 -0.39
N GLU A 258 -8.03 -15.85 0.23
CA GLU A 258 -9.11 -16.82 0.21
C GLU A 258 -9.64 -17.03 -1.20
N GLY A 259 -9.73 -18.29 -1.62
CA GLY A 259 -10.27 -18.69 -2.93
C GLY A 259 -9.27 -18.63 -4.10
N LEU A 260 -7.98 -18.67 -3.83
CA LEU A 260 -6.94 -18.95 -4.82
C LEU A 260 -6.80 -20.46 -5.03
#